data_12154a16f6169314816b5b26627b269c
#
_entry.id   12154a16f6169314816b5b26627b269c
#
_cell.length_a   1.000
_cell.length_b   1.000
_cell.length_c   1.000
_cell.angle_alpha   90.00
_cell.angle_beta   90.00
_cell.angle_gamma   90.00
#
_symmetry.space_group_name_H-M   'P 1'
#
loop_
_entity.id
_entity.type
_entity.pdbx_description
1 polymer ?
#
loop_
_entity_poly.entity_id
_entity_poly.type
_entity_poly.pdbx_seq_one_letter_code
_entity_poly.pdbx_strand_id
1 'polypeptide(L)'
;NVWSLQSCIDTLYEFGSEEQRQKYIPRICAGEGMSMDLTEPDAGSDLQRVMLKATYDKENDCWRLNGVKRFITNGDSDIHLVLARSEEGTHDGRGLSMFIYDKRDGGVDVRHIEHKLGIHGSPTCELTYKNAKAELCGSTRMGLIKYVMALMNGARLGIAAQSVGVEQEAYNEALAYAKERAQFGEKIINFPAVYDMLSRMKAKLDAGRSLLYQTARYVDIYKCLEDIARDRKLTPEERAELKKYTRLADAFTPLAKGMNSEYANQNAYDAISVHGGSGFIMEYKCQRLYRDARIFSIYEGTTQLQVVAAIRYITNGTYLSIIKEMSEQPGAPELQALKDRTVALVEKLEDAINTVK
;
A
#
# COMPACT_ATOMS: atom_id res chain seq x y z
N ASN A 1 -9.45 8.98 -7.08
CA ASN A 1 -8.56 8.17 -6.24
C ASN A 1 -7.26 7.82 -7.00
N VAL A 2 -6.32 8.76 -6.96
CA VAL A 2 -5.07 8.71 -7.76
C VAL A 2 -4.23 7.45 -7.46
N TRP A 3 -4.16 7.02 -6.20
CA TRP A 3 -3.31 5.90 -5.79
C TRP A 3 -3.77 4.53 -6.31
N SER A 4 -5.07 4.27 -6.32
CA SER A 4 -5.63 3.05 -6.91
C SER A 4 -5.42 3.04 -8.42
N LEU A 5 -5.63 4.18 -9.07
CA LEU A 5 -5.46 4.36 -10.50
C LEU A 5 -4.01 4.10 -10.94
N GLN A 6 -3.04 4.68 -10.25
CA GLN A 6 -1.62 4.56 -10.59
C GLN A 6 -1.17 3.09 -10.65
N SER A 7 -1.43 2.33 -9.60
CA SER A 7 -1.02 0.91 -9.56
C SER A 7 -1.71 0.07 -10.64
N CYS A 8 -2.95 0.40 -11.00
CA CYS A 8 -3.68 -0.28 -12.07
C CYS A 8 -3.09 0.02 -13.44
N ILE A 9 -2.76 1.30 -13.71
CA ILE A 9 -2.13 1.70 -14.99
C ILE A 9 -0.76 1.04 -15.12
N ASP A 10 0.07 1.08 -14.09
CA ASP A 10 1.40 0.45 -14.08
C ASP A 10 1.28 -1.05 -14.41
N THR A 11 0.30 -1.74 -13.82
CA THR A 11 0.06 -3.18 -14.08
C THR A 11 -0.38 -3.43 -15.52
N LEU A 12 -1.29 -2.61 -16.05
CA LEU A 12 -1.73 -2.69 -17.44
C LEU A 12 -0.58 -2.39 -18.40
N TYR A 13 0.22 -1.38 -18.13
CA TYR A 13 1.37 -1.01 -18.94
C TYR A 13 2.44 -2.11 -18.95
N GLU A 14 2.70 -2.75 -17.81
CA GLU A 14 3.74 -3.76 -17.67
C GLU A 14 3.33 -5.10 -18.26
N PHE A 15 2.08 -5.54 -18.05
CA PHE A 15 1.64 -6.91 -18.35
C PHE A 15 0.58 -7.02 -19.44
N GLY A 16 -0.08 -5.92 -19.82
CA GLY A 16 -1.03 -5.90 -20.92
C GLY A 16 -0.38 -6.08 -22.28
N SER A 17 -1.13 -6.59 -23.27
CA SER A 17 -0.69 -6.62 -24.67
C SER A 17 -0.58 -5.20 -25.24
N GLU A 18 0.08 -5.07 -26.39
CA GLU A 18 0.19 -3.76 -27.07
C GLU A 18 -1.20 -3.22 -27.44
N GLU A 19 -2.10 -4.11 -27.93
CA GLU A 19 -3.48 -3.75 -28.27
C GLU A 19 -4.23 -3.26 -27.01
N GLN A 20 -4.04 -3.92 -25.86
CA GLN A 20 -4.67 -3.51 -24.60
C GLN A 20 -4.12 -2.16 -24.11
N ARG A 21 -2.82 -1.92 -24.21
CA ARG A 21 -2.21 -0.64 -23.88
C ARG A 21 -2.78 0.49 -24.76
N GLN A 22 -2.81 0.29 -26.07
CA GLN A 22 -3.35 1.28 -27.02
C GLN A 22 -4.84 1.50 -26.85
N LYS A 23 -5.60 0.48 -26.42
CA LYS A 23 -7.04 0.58 -26.20
C LYS A 23 -7.40 1.32 -24.91
N TYR A 24 -6.72 1.01 -23.81
CA TYR A 24 -7.15 1.44 -22.48
C TYR A 24 -6.37 2.64 -21.93
N ILE A 25 -5.06 2.74 -22.13
CA ILE A 25 -4.24 3.82 -21.53
C ILE A 25 -4.67 5.20 -22.00
N PRO A 26 -4.93 5.46 -23.30
CA PRO A 26 -5.42 6.77 -23.74
C PRO A 26 -6.74 7.17 -23.11
N ARG A 27 -7.65 6.22 -22.88
CA ARG A 27 -8.95 6.47 -22.25
C ARG A 27 -8.77 6.87 -20.78
N ILE A 28 -7.86 6.20 -20.08
CA ILE A 28 -7.54 6.52 -18.69
C ILE A 28 -6.88 7.90 -18.60
N CYS A 29 -5.96 8.22 -19.51
CA CYS A 29 -5.34 9.55 -19.58
C CYS A 29 -6.37 10.66 -19.92
N ALA A 30 -7.45 10.31 -20.60
CA ALA A 30 -8.56 11.21 -20.89
C ALA A 30 -9.56 11.36 -19.72
N GLY A 31 -9.39 10.61 -18.61
CA GLY A 31 -10.15 10.77 -17.38
C GLY A 31 -11.06 9.58 -17.01
N GLU A 32 -11.05 8.48 -17.75
CA GLU A 32 -11.77 7.26 -17.35
C GLU A 32 -11.12 6.65 -16.10
N GLY A 33 -11.96 6.17 -15.17
CA GLY A 33 -11.51 5.59 -13.92
C GLY A 33 -11.09 4.12 -14.05
N MET A 34 -10.23 3.67 -13.12
CA MET A 34 -9.92 2.25 -12.95
C MET A 34 -10.16 1.78 -11.52
N SER A 35 -10.47 0.49 -11.40
CA SER A 35 -10.48 -0.23 -10.13
C SER A 35 -9.63 -1.50 -10.20
N MET A 36 -9.26 -2.00 -8.99
CA MET A 36 -8.65 -3.32 -8.83
C MET A 36 -9.59 -4.20 -8.01
N ASP A 37 -10.16 -5.20 -8.67
CA ASP A 37 -11.21 -6.03 -8.14
C ASP A 37 -10.63 -7.37 -7.65
N LEU A 38 -10.05 -7.33 -6.44
CA LEU A 38 -9.35 -8.48 -5.86
C LEU A 38 -10.20 -9.20 -4.82
N THR A 39 -10.64 -8.46 -3.80
CA THR A 39 -11.27 -8.96 -2.58
C THR A 39 -12.68 -9.52 -2.81
N GLU A 40 -12.98 -10.63 -2.13
CA GLU A 40 -14.30 -11.25 -2.07
C GLU A 40 -14.77 -11.37 -0.61
N PRO A 41 -16.06 -11.68 -0.34
CA PRO A 41 -16.56 -11.82 1.03
C PRO A 41 -15.69 -12.76 1.89
N ASP A 42 -15.22 -13.87 1.34
CA ASP A 42 -14.43 -14.91 2.03
C ASP A 42 -12.95 -14.93 1.62
N ALA A 43 -12.48 -13.96 0.85
CA ALA A 43 -11.10 -13.88 0.35
C ALA A 43 -10.58 -12.44 0.39
N GLY A 44 -10.09 -12.02 1.56
CA GLY A 44 -9.45 -10.70 1.76
C GLY A 44 -7.95 -10.85 1.92
N SER A 45 -7.47 -11.19 3.12
CA SER A 45 -6.04 -11.44 3.37
C SER A 45 -5.52 -12.68 2.61
N ASP A 46 -6.34 -13.71 2.47
CA ASP A 46 -6.03 -14.92 1.70
C ASP A 46 -6.66 -14.84 0.30
N LEU A 47 -6.01 -14.10 -0.59
CA LEU A 47 -6.44 -13.99 -1.99
C LEU A 47 -6.34 -15.31 -2.79
N GLN A 48 -5.66 -16.34 -2.26
CA GLN A 48 -5.65 -17.65 -2.92
C GLN A 48 -7.04 -18.29 -2.96
N ARG A 49 -7.92 -17.86 -2.04
CA ARG A 49 -9.30 -18.34 -1.89
C ARG A 49 -10.31 -17.63 -2.81
N VAL A 50 -9.86 -16.72 -3.68
CA VAL A 50 -10.72 -16.07 -4.66
C VAL A 50 -11.46 -17.11 -5.51
N MET A 51 -12.78 -16.97 -5.60
CA MET A 51 -13.70 -17.91 -6.24
C MET A 51 -14.46 -17.32 -7.44
N LEU A 52 -14.40 -16.00 -7.69
CA LEU A 52 -14.97 -15.43 -8.90
C LEU A 52 -14.44 -16.21 -10.11
N LYS A 53 -15.36 -16.81 -10.86
CA LYS A 53 -15.04 -17.75 -11.96
C LYS A 53 -14.82 -16.99 -13.26
N ALA A 54 -13.75 -17.34 -13.97
CA ALA A 54 -13.51 -16.95 -15.36
C ALA A 54 -13.60 -18.19 -16.25
N THR A 55 -14.48 -18.16 -17.24
CA THR A 55 -14.66 -19.25 -18.21
C THR A 55 -14.40 -18.73 -19.61
N TYR A 56 -13.59 -19.43 -20.39
CA TYR A 56 -13.33 -19.04 -21.77
C TYR A 56 -14.49 -19.41 -22.68
N ASP A 57 -15.06 -18.43 -23.35
CA ASP A 57 -16.12 -18.55 -24.34
C ASP A 57 -15.48 -18.66 -25.72
N LYS A 58 -15.39 -19.90 -26.22
CA LYS A 58 -14.72 -20.20 -27.49
C LYS A 58 -15.45 -19.63 -28.73
N GLU A 59 -16.77 -19.45 -28.64
CA GLU A 59 -17.57 -18.97 -29.75
C GLU A 59 -17.36 -17.49 -29.99
N ASN A 60 -17.16 -16.73 -28.90
CA ASN A 60 -17.00 -15.29 -28.92
C ASN A 60 -15.55 -14.85 -28.68
N ASP A 61 -14.61 -15.77 -28.57
CA ASP A 61 -13.18 -15.50 -28.30
C ASP A 61 -12.96 -14.52 -27.15
N CYS A 62 -13.60 -14.78 -26.01
CA CYS A 62 -13.51 -13.90 -24.83
C CYS A 62 -13.66 -14.69 -23.53
N TRP A 63 -13.36 -14.05 -22.42
CA TRP A 63 -13.61 -14.62 -21.10
C TRP A 63 -14.92 -14.12 -20.52
N ARG A 64 -15.60 -14.96 -19.74
CA ARG A 64 -16.83 -14.65 -19.03
C ARG A 64 -16.61 -14.75 -17.54
N LEU A 65 -16.85 -13.62 -16.84
CA LEU A 65 -16.69 -13.52 -15.41
C LEU A 65 -18.02 -13.70 -14.69
N ASN A 66 -18.03 -14.51 -13.61
CA ASN A 66 -19.20 -14.77 -12.79
C ASN A 66 -18.81 -14.83 -11.30
N GLY A 67 -19.47 -14.05 -10.45
CA GLY A 67 -19.23 -14.03 -9.00
C GLY A 67 -19.43 -12.66 -8.39
N VAL A 68 -18.86 -12.47 -7.19
CA VAL A 68 -19.01 -11.24 -6.40
C VAL A 68 -17.63 -10.73 -5.99
N LYS A 69 -17.43 -9.42 -6.08
CA LYS A 69 -16.29 -8.71 -5.51
C LYS A 69 -16.78 -7.75 -4.43
N ARG A 70 -16.00 -7.57 -3.37
CA ARG A 70 -16.39 -6.73 -2.23
C ARG A 70 -15.28 -5.76 -1.82
N PHE A 71 -15.69 -4.62 -1.27
CA PHE A 71 -14.79 -3.56 -0.83
C PHE A 71 -13.93 -2.96 -1.96
N ILE A 72 -14.49 -2.89 -3.18
CA ILE A 72 -13.79 -2.40 -4.35
C ILE A 72 -13.79 -0.88 -4.39
N THR A 73 -12.64 -0.28 -4.18
CA THR A 73 -12.45 1.16 -4.31
C THR A 73 -12.65 1.58 -5.76
N ASN A 74 -13.46 2.63 -5.98
CA ASN A 74 -13.90 3.04 -7.32
C ASN A 74 -14.56 1.91 -8.12
N GLY A 75 -15.32 1.04 -7.48
CA GLY A 75 -15.96 -0.09 -8.16
C GLY A 75 -17.05 0.29 -9.15
N ASP A 76 -17.39 1.57 -9.28
CA ASP A 76 -18.22 2.16 -10.33
C ASP A 76 -17.42 2.68 -11.54
N SER A 77 -16.12 2.45 -11.59
CA SER A 77 -15.19 2.87 -12.64
C SER A 77 -15.53 2.31 -14.03
N ASP A 78 -14.81 2.81 -15.03
CA ASP A 78 -15.01 2.44 -16.43
C ASP A 78 -14.24 1.17 -16.81
N ILE A 79 -13.07 0.97 -16.20
CA ILE A 79 -12.15 -0.13 -16.48
C ILE A 79 -11.77 -0.82 -15.17
N HIS A 80 -11.80 -2.15 -15.15
CA HIS A 80 -11.48 -2.92 -13.95
C HIS A 80 -10.37 -3.94 -14.24
N LEU A 81 -9.40 -4.04 -13.32
CA LEU A 81 -8.48 -5.18 -13.26
C LEU A 81 -9.03 -6.20 -12.27
N VAL A 82 -9.44 -7.35 -12.77
CA VAL A 82 -10.19 -8.35 -12.02
C VAL A 82 -9.36 -9.61 -11.82
N LEU A 83 -9.13 -10.00 -10.56
CA LEU A 83 -8.54 -11.28 -10.22
C LEU A 83 -9.65 -12.35 -10.21
N ALA A 84 -9.50 -13.39 -11.04
CA ALA A 84 -10.50 -14.44 -11.14
C ALA A 84 -9.86 -15.83 -11.31
N ARG A 85 -10.60 -16.88 -10.95
CA ARG A 85 -10.20 -18.27 -11.11
C ARG A 85 -10.51 -18.75 -12.52
N SER A 86 -9.44 -18.96 -13.29
CA SER A 86 -9.51 -19.46 -14.68
C SER A 86 -9.24 -20.95 -14.80
N GLU A 87 -8.64 -21.57 -13.77
CA GLU A 87 -8.31 -22.99 -13.78
C GLU A 87 -9.28 -23.77 -12.90
N GLU A 88 -10.09 -24.59 -13.53
CA GLU A 88 -11.08 -25.43 -12.83
C GLU A 88 -10.40 -26.46 -11.90
N GLY A 89 -11.02 -26.73 -10.74
CA GLY A 89 -10.50 -27.70 -9.77
C GLY A 89 -9.28 -27.23 -8.97
N THR A 90 -8.81 -25.98 -9.15
CA THR A 90 -7.73 -25.42 -8.35
C THR A 90 -8.24 -24.65 -7.13
N HIS A 91 -7.45 -24.65 -6.04
CA HIS A 91 -7.79 -23.99 -4.78
C HIS A 91 -6.65 -23.09 -4.25
N ASP A 92 -5.60 -22.89 -5.03
CA ASP A 92 -4.44 -22.07 -4.71
C ASP A 92 -4.27 -20.89 -5.67
N GLY A 93 -3.23 -20.09 -5.45
CA GLY A 93 -2.94 -18.91 -6.28
C GLY A 93 -2.57 -19.21 -7.73
N ARG A 94 -2.20 -20.47 -8.05
CA ARG A 94 -1.85 -20.88 -9.41
C ARG A 94 -3.06 -21.04 -10.32
N GLY A 95 -4.26 -21.12 -9.75
CA GLY A 95 -5.50 -21.16 -10.52
C GLY A 95 -6.05 -19.77 -10.88
N LEU A 96 -5.36 -18.69 -10.49
CA LEU A 96 -5.85 -17.34 -10.63
C LEU A 96 -5.16 -16.58 -11.77
N SER A 97 -5.97 -15.89 -12.57
CA SER A 97 -5.54 -15.05 -13.69
C SER A 97 -6.06 -13.62 -13.52
N MET A 98 -5.43 -12.66 -14.20
CA MET A 98 -5.86 -11.27 -14.21
C MET A 98 -6.65 -10.97 -15.49
N PHE A 99 -7.75 -10.24 -15.35
CA PHE A 99 -8.62 -9.87 -16.47
C PHE A 99 -8.85 -8.38 -16.50
N ILE A 100 -9.07 -7.85 -17.69
CA ILE A 100 -9.55 -6.48 -17.92
C ILE A 100 -11.04 -6.58 -18.25
N TYR A 101 -11.87 -5.90 -17.47
CA TYR A 101 -13.28 -5.71 -17.75
C TYR A 101 -13.51 -4.25 -18.14
N ASP A 102 -14.26 -4.03 -19.22
CA ASP A 102 -14.71 -2.70 -19.69
C ASP A 102 -16.20 -2.56 -19.36
N LYS A 103 -16.57 -1.53 -18.62
CA LYS A 103 -17.97 -1.25 -18.23
C LYS A 103 -18.92 -1.16 -19.42
N ARG A 104 -18.41 -0.77 -20.59
CA ARG A 104 -19.18 -0.69 -21.84
C ARG A 104 -19.73 -2.03 -22.30
N ASP A 105 -19.07 -3.16 -21.92
CA ASP A 105 -19.52 -4.50 -22.25
C ASP A 105 -20.67 -5.00 -21.37
N GLY A 106 -21.00 -4.29 -20.28
CA GLY A 106 -22.07 -4.66 -19.36
C GLY A 106 -21.80 -5.94 -18.57
N GLY A 107 -22.82 -6.44 -17.84
CA GLY A 107 -22.72 -7.67 -17.06
C GLY A 107 -22.11 -7.50 -15.65
N VAL A 108 -21.88 -6.27 -15.22
CA VAL A 108 -21.46 -5.97 -13.84
C VAL A 108 -22.41 -4.94 -13.24
N ASP A 109 -22.95 -5.29 -12.08
CA ASP A 109 -23.82 -4.42 -11.31
C ASP A 109 -23.11 -3.96 -10.01
N VAL A 110 -23.17 -2.66 -9.73
CA VAL A 110 -22.86 -2.12 -8.41
C VAL A 110 -24.02 -2.43 -7.48
N ARG A 111 -23.87 -3.47 -6.66
CA ARG A 111 -24.91 -3.93 -5.76
C ARG A 111 -25.09 -3.03 -4.54
N HIS A 112 -23.97 -2.52 -4.03
CA HIS A 112 -23.94 -1.70 -2.84
C HIS A 112 -22.71 -0.79 -2.83
N ILE A 113 -22.88 0.44 -2.30
CA ILE A 113 -21.78 1.33 -1.94
C ILE A 113 -21.69 1.34 -0.41
N GLU A 114 -20.56 0.97 0.14
CA GLU A 114 -20.36 0.78 1.57
C GLU A 114 -20.45 2.09 2.37
N HIS A 115 -21.21 2.08 3.46
CA HIS A 115 -21.19 3.14 4.46
C HIS A 115 -19.94 2.97 5.35
N LYS A 116 -18.94 3.81 5.15
CA LYS A 116 -17.63 3.66 5.76
C LYS A 116 -17.44 4.56 6.99
N LEU A 117 -16.52 4.17 7.88
CA LEU A 117 -16.06 5.00 9.01
C LEU A 117 -15.41 6.30 8.52
N GLY A 118 -14.59 6.24 7.49
CA GLY A 118 -13.85 7.36 6.89
C GLY A 118 -13.69 7.20 5.38
N ILE A 119 -12.90 8.06 4.76
CA ILE A 119 -12.63 8.11 3.31
C ILE A 119 -13.95 8.15 2.50
N HIS A 120 -14.86 9.04 2.90
CA HIS A 120 -16.21 9.11 2.33
C HIS A 120 -16.25 9.61 0.89
N GLY A 121 -15.20 10.30 0.43
CA GLY A 121 -15.11 10.83 -0.93
C GLY A 121 -14.79 9.79 -2.01
N SER A 122 -14.65 8.51 -1.66
CA SER A 122 -14.34 7.42 -2.59
C SER A 122 -15.42 6.34 -2.48
N PRO A 123 -16.11 5.96 -3.57
CA PRO A 123 -17.09 4.87 -3.54
C PRO A 123 -16.34 3.54 -3.37
N THR A 124 -16.70 2.80 -2.34
CA THR A 124 -16.21 1.44 -2.10
C THR A 124 -17.39 0.49 -2.33
N CYS A 125 -17.31 -0.33 -3.37
CA CYS A 125 -18.46 -1.03 -3.92
C CYS A 125 -18.42 -2.54 -3.64
N GLU A 126 -19.61 -3.13 -3.55
CA GLU A 126 -19.84 -4.55 -3.79
C GLU A 126 -20.30 -4.71 -5.24
N LEU A 127 -19.61 -5.56 -6.00
CA LEU A 127 -19.86 -5.79 -7.43
C LEU A 127 -20.34 -7.19 -7.67
N THR A 128 -21.37 -7.34 -8.53
CA THR A 128 -21.85 -8.64 -8.99
C THR A 128 -21.56 -8.79 -10.48
N TYR A 129 -20.78 -9.78 -10.82
CA TYR A 129 -20.44 -10.18 -12.19
C TYR A 129 -21.42 -11.24 -12.68
N LYS A 130 -22.10 -10.99 -13.79
CA LYS A 130 -23.11 -11.86 -14.40
C LYS A 130 -22.75 -12.06 -15.87
N ASN A 131 -21.98 -13.12 -16.15
CA ASN A 131 -21.51 -13.43 -17.50
C ASN A 131 -20.80 -12.23 -18.17
N ALA A 132 -20.09 -11.43 -17.37
CA ALA A 132 -19.43 -10.22 -17.83
C ALA A 132 -18.28 -10.56 -18.77
N LYS A 133 -18.25 -9.93 -19.96
CA LYS A 133 -17.17 -10.11 -20.93
C LYS A 133 -15.88 -9.46 -20.42
N ALA A 134 -14.77 -10.15 -20.56
CA ALA A 134 -13.46 -9.66 -20.16
C ALA A 134 -12.34 -10.17 -21.06
N GLU A 135 -11.22 -9.48 -21.04
CA GLU A 135 -9.99 -9.83 -21.74
C GLU A 135 -8.95 -10.35 -20.74
N LEU A 136 -8.20 -11.38 -21.10
CA LEU A 136 -7.08 -11.85 -20.29
C LEU A 136 -5.95 -10.81 -20.33
N CYS A 137 -5.48 -10.36 -19.16
CA CYS A 137 -4.30 -9.51 -19.02
C CYS A 137 -3.07 -10.37 -18.75
N GLY A 138 -2.11 -10.35 -19.65
CA GLY A 138 -0.91 -11.18 -19.56
C GLY A 138 -1.19 -12.66 -19.80
N SER A 139 -0.68 -13.53 -18.94
CA SER A 139 -0.79 -14.99 -19.07
C SER A 139 -1.70 -15.59 -18.00
N THR A 140 -2.40 -16.67 -18.34
CA THR A 140 -3.16 -17.45 -17.35
C THR A 140 -2.26 -17.93 -16.22
N ARG A 141 -2.85 -18.15 -15.03
CA ARG A 141 -2.19 -18.69 -13.82
C ARG A 141 -1.17 -17.75 -13.16
N MET A 142 -0.94 -16.56 -13.72
CA MET A 142 0.00 -15.57 -13.21
C MET A 142 -0.66 -14.42 -12.42
N GLY A 143 -2.00 -14.42 -12.34
CA GLY A 143 -2.76 -13.31 -11.76
C GLY A 143 -2.32 -12.94 -10.36
N LEU A 144 -2.31 -13.88 -9.42
CA LEU A 144 -1.92 -13.61 -8.03
C LEU A 144 -0.40 -13.56 -7.86
N ILE A 145 0.31 -14.58 -8.36
CA ILE A 145 1.72 -14.81 -8.04
C ILE A 145 2.67 -13.80 -8.67
N LYS A 146 2.22 -13.10 -9.73
CA LYS A 146 3.02 -12.09 -10.43
C LYS A 146 2.30 -10.74 -10.46
N TYR A 147 1.13 -10.65 -11.08
CA TYR A 147 0.50 -9.36 -11.39
C TYR A 147 -0.05 -8.65 -10.17
N VAL A 148 -0.77 -9.36 -9.29
CA VAL A 148 -1.25 -8.79 -8.03
C VAL A 148 -0.09 -8.44 -7.11
N MET A 149 0.98 -9.23 -7.07
CA MET A 149 2.13 -8.91 -6.23
C MET A 149 2.83 -7.62 -6.67
N ALA A 150 3.00 -7.40 -7.98
CA ALA A 150 3.56 -6.16 -8.52
C ALA A 150 2.64 -4.96 -8.21
N LEU A 151 1.34 -5.09 -8.49
CA LEU A 151 0.32 -4.08 -8.18
C LEU A 151 0.31 -3.70 -6.70
N MET A 152 0.32 -4.71 -5.80
CA MET A 152 0.28 -4.49 -4.35
C MET A 152 1.53 -3.79 -3.81
N ASN A 153 2.71 -4.04 -4.37
CA ASN A 153 3.94 -3.36 -3.93
C ASN A 153 3.87 -1.85 -4.22
N GLY A 154 3.39 -1.46 -5.40
CA GLY A 154 3.13 -0.05 -5.73
C GLY A 154 2.08 0.59 -4.82
N ALA A 155 0.94 -0.09 -4.63
CA ALA A 155 -0.14 0.37 -3.78
C ALA A 155 0.31 0.55 -2.32
N ARG A 156 1.10 -0.37 -1.76
CA ARG A 156 1.64 -0.29 -0.38
C ARG A 156 2.52 0.93 -0.16
N LEU A 157 3.36 1.28 -1.12
CA LEU A 157 4.17 2.51 -1.06
C LEU A 157 3.27 3.75 -1.06
N GLY A 158 2.23 3.75 -1.89
CA GLY A 158 1.20 4.79 -1.90
C GLY A 158 0.49 4.96 -0.55
N ILE A 159 0.15 3.85 0.13
CA ILE A 159 -0.46 3.90 1.48
C ILE A 159 0.53 4.45 2.52
N ALA A 160 1.82 4.10 2.42
CA ALA A 160 2.82 4.68 3.29
C ALA A 160 2.91 6.22 3.11
N ALA A 161 2.81 6.70 1.87
CA ALA A 161 2.79 8.14 1.58
C ALA A 161 1.52 8.83 2.12
N GLN A 162 0.34 8.22 1.94
CA GLN A 162 -0.91 8.72 2.53
C GLN A 162 -0.82 8.80 4.06
N SER A 163 -0.22 7.80 4.68
CA SER A 163 -0.04 7.73 6.13
C SER A 163 0.82 8.89 6.63
N VAL A 164 1.98 9.14 6.01
CA VAL A 164 2.84 10.29 6.34
C VAL A 164 2.10 11.62 6.13
N GLY A 165 1.26 11.72 5.11
CA GLY A 165 0.41 12.90 4.88
C GLY A 165 -0.57 13.16 6.04
N VAL A 166 -1.24 12.11 6.52
CA VAL A 166 -2.15 12.21 7.68
C VAL A 166 -1.38 12.49 8.98
N GLU A 167 -0.22 11.87 9.19
CA GLU A 167 0.65 12.18 10.33
C GLU A 167 1.05 13.65 10.37
N GLN A 168 1.44 14.21 9.22
CA GLN A 168 1.81 15.62 9.09
C GLN A 168 0.63 16.53 9.43
N GLU A 169 -0.54 16.27 8.86
CA GLU A 169 -1.72 17.12 9.10
C GLU A 169 -2.19 17.00 10.56
N ALA A 170 -2.21 15.80 11.14
CA ALA A 170 -2.54 15.59 12.54
C ALA A 170 -1.59 16.35 13.48
N TYR A 171 -0.29 16.33 13.19
CA TYR A 171 0.70 17.09 13.93
C TYR A 171 0.50 18.59 13.78
N ASN A 172 0.25 19.09 12.58
CA ASN A 172 0.03 20.52 12.33
C ASN A 172 -1.19 21.06 13.09
N GLU A 173 -2.32 20.36 13.04
CA GLU A 173 -3.55 20.72 13.75
C GLU A 173 -3.33 20.70 15.27
N ALA A 174 -2.69 19.65 15.80
CA ALA A 174 -2.40 19.54 17.23
C ALA A 174 -1.44 20.65 17.71
N LEU A 175 -0.39 20.94 16.96
CA LEU A 175 0.58 21.97 17.29
C LEU A 175 -0.05 23.37 17.26
N ALA A 176 -0.84 23.68 16.24
CA ALA A 176 -1.54 24.97 16.12
C ALA A 176 -2.49 25.18 17.30
N TYR A 177 -3.33 24.18 17.59
CA TYR A 177 -4.24 24.25 18.71
C TYR A 177 -3.54 24.40 20.06
N ALA A 178 -2.45 23.66 20.29
CA ALA A 178 -1.69 23.76 21.55
C ALA A 178 -1.04 25.12 21.77
N LYS A 179 -0.66 25.84 20.71
CA LYS A 179 -0.13 27.19 20.74
C LYS A 179 -1.19 28.26 21.05
N GLU A 180 -2.43 28.01 20.71
CA GLU A 180 -3.53 28.98 20.88
C GLU A 180 -4.31 28.74 22.16
N ARG A 181 -4.62 27.49 22.48
CA ARG A 181 -5.44 27.12 23.64
C ARG A 181 -4.74 27.43 24.95
N ALA A 182 -5.44 28.13 25.86
CA ALA A 182 -4.97 28.38 27.22
C ALA A 182 -5.87 27.69 28.25
N GLN A 183 -5.26 27.11 29.27
CA GLN A 183 -5.90 26.57 30.46
C GLN A 183 -5.02 26.85 31.68
N PHE A 184 -5.62 27.05 32.85
CA PHE A 184 -4.91 27.34 34.08
C PHE A 184 -3.97 28.56 33.98
N GLY A 185 -4.35 29.52 33.14
CA GLY A 185 -3.58 30.77 32.94
C GLY A 185 -2.41 30.66 31.96
N GLU A 186 -2.17 29.53 31.32
CA GLU A 186 -1.03 29.29 30.43
C GLU A 186 -1.44 28.55 29.15
N LYS A 187 -0.66 28.72 28.08
CA LYS A 187 -0.83 27.94 26.81
C LYS A 187 -0.55 26.48 27.07
N ILE A 188 -1.42 25.61 26.54
CA ILE A 188 -1.30 24.16 26.82
C ILE A 188 -0.03 23.52 26.24
N ILE A 189 0.60 24.12 25.23
CA ILE A 189 1.89 23.68 24.70
C ILE A 189 2.99 23.64 25.77
N ASN A 190 2.89 24.46 26.81
CA ASN A 190 3.85 24.51 27.90
C ASN A 190 3.63 23.42 28.96
N PHE A 191 2.53 22.69 28.88
CA PHE A 191 2.31 21.55 29.79
C PHE A 191 3.16 20.35 29.39
N PRO A 192 3.95 19.77 30.30
CA PRO A 192 4.87 18.69 29.99
C PRO A 192 4.22 17.49 29.25
N ALA A 193 3.00 17.12 29.65
CA ALA A 193 2.29 16.02 29.00
C ALA A 193 1.89 16.33 27.56
N VAL A 194 1.47 17.58 27.25
CA VAL A 194 1.14 18.01 25.89
C VAL A 194 2.40 18.13 25.04
N TYR A 195 3.46 18.70 25.60
CA TYR A 195 4.75 18.80 24.95
C TYR A 195 5.32 17.43 24.58
N ASP A 196 5.24 16.46 25.50
CA ASP A 196 5.66 15.07 25.26
C ASP A 196 4.86 14.41 24.13
N MET A 197 3.52 14.56 24.11
CA MET A 197 2.68 14.06 23.02
C MET A 197 3.12 14.66 21.67
N LEU A 198 3.26 15.97 21.57
CA LEU A 198 3.68 16.66 20.34
C LEU A 198 5.08 16.21 19.89
N SER A 199 6.00 16.02 20.83
CA SER A 199 7.36 15.54 20.54
C SER A 199 7.34 14.12 19.98
N ARG A 200 6.54 13.23 20.55
CA ARG A 200 6.36 11.86 20.02
C ARG A 200 5.70 11.85 18.65
N MET A 201 4.67 12.67 18.42
CA MET A 201 4.04 12.82 17.11
C MET A 201 5.07 13.26 16.06
N LYS A 202 5.90 14.25 16.39
CA LYS A 202 6.96 14.75 15.50
C LYS A 202 8.01 13.66 15.21
N ALA A 203 8.47 12.94 16.23
CA ALA A 203 9.45 11.87 16.07
C ALA A 203 8.94 10.74 15.16
N LYS A 204 7.69 10.31 15.34
CA LYS A 204 7.06 9.30 14.46
C LYS A 204 6.97 9.79 13.02
N LEU A 205 6.50 11.03 12.82
CA LEU A 205 6.39 11.65 11.50
C LEU A 205 7.74 11.72 10.77
N ASP A 206 8.81 12.14 11.45
CA ASP A 206 10.15 12.26 10.85
C ASP A 206 10.75 10.89 10.53
N ALA A 207 10.60 9.92 11.43
CA ALA A 207 11.01 8.55 11.20
C ALA A 207 10.26 7.89 10.04
N GLY A 208 8.93 8.06 10.02
CA GLY A 208 8.06 7.55 8.97
C GLY A 208 8.36 8.15 7.61
N ARG A 209 8.61 9.45 7.55
CA ARG A 209 9.00 10.17 6.31
C ARG A 209 10.36 9.70 5.80
N SER A 210 11.33 9.54 6.68
CA SER A 210 12.66 9.03 6.30
C SER A 210 12.58 7.62 5.72
N LEU A 211 11.81 6.74 6.36
CA LEU A 211 11.57 5.38 5.88
C LEU A 211 10.85 5.37 4.52
N LEU A 212 9.83 6.22 4.35
CA LEU A 212 9.09 6.35 3.09
C LEU A 212 10.02 6.76 1.95
N TYR A 213 10.79 7.82 2.12
CA TYR A 213 11.66 8.34 1.06
C TYR A 213 12.80 7.38 0.72
N GLN A 214 13.37 6.72 1.72
CA GLN A 214 14.39 5.69 1.46
C GLN A 214 13.81 4.50 0.69
N THR A 215 12.58 4.08 1.02
CA THR A 215 11.88 3.00 0.31
C THR A 215 11.56 3.42 -1.13
N ALA A 216 11.03 4.63 -1.33
CA ALA A 216 10.75 5.17 -2.65
C ALA A 216 12.01 5.20 -3.53
N ARG A 217 13.14 5.66 -2.97
CA ARG A 217 14.43 5.65 -3.69
C ARG A 217 14.82 4.25 -4.17
N TYR A 218 14.63 3.22 -3.36
CA TYR A 218 14.91 1.84 -3.79
C TYR A 218 14.01 1.40 -4.94
N VAL A 219 12.73 1.77 -4.88
CA VAL A 219 11.75 1.49 -5.93
C VAL A 219 12.13 2.23 -7.23
N ASP A 220 12.45 3.50 -7.15
CA ASP A 220 12.82 4.30 -8.33
C ASP A 220 14.05 3.73 -9.04
N ILE A 221 15.09 3.34 -8.28
CA ILE A 221 16.33 2.80 -8.87
C ILE A 221 16.03 1.49 -9.60
N TYR A 222 15.34 0.52 -8.99
CA TYR A 222 15.10 -0.74 -9.68
C TYR A 222 14.18 -0.57 -10.89
N LYS A 223 13.15 0.29 -10.81
CA LYS A 223 12.26 0.58 -11.95
C LYS A 223 13.01 1.25 -13.12
N CYS A 224 13.87 2.22 -12.84
CA CYS A 224 14.73 2.80 -13.87
C CYS A 224 15.61 1.75 -14.57
N LEU A 225 16.16 0.80 -13.82
CA LEU A 225 16.97 -0.28 -14.39
C LEU A 225 16.12 -1.29 -15.19
N GLU A 226 14.88 -1.56 -14.77
CA GLU A 226 13.92 -2.36 -15.55
C GLU A 226 13.54 -1.68 -16.86
N ASP A 227 13.33 -0.36 -16.86
CA ASP A 227 13.05 0.40 -18.08
C ASP A 227 14.24 0.38 -19.04
N ILE A 228 15.46 0.59 -18.55
CA ILE A 228 16.68 0.45 -19.36
C ILE A 228 16.79 -0.97 -19.95
N ALA A 229 16.40 -2.00 -19.20
CA ALA A 229 16.43 -3.39 -19.65
C ALA A 229 15.47 -3.70 -20.81
N ARG A 230 14.45 -2.87 -21.02
CA ARG A 230 13.53 -2.97 -22.18
C ARG A 230 14.20 -2.48 -23.47
N ASP A 231 15.04 -1.47 -23.37
CA ASP A 231 15.68 -0.84 -24.54
C ASP A 231 17.00 -1.51 -24.91
N ARG A 232 17.76 -2.03 -23.94
CA ARG A 232 19.05 -2.68 -24.13
C ARG A 232 19.38 -3.71 -23.04
N LYS A 233 20.35 -4.56 -23.34
CA LYS A 233 20.91 -5.47 -22.30
C LYS A 233 21.63 -4.66 -21.23
N LEU A 234 21.35 -4.99 -19.98
CA LEU A 234 22.05 -4.45 -18.82
C LEU A 234 23.49 -4.97 -18.74
N THR A 235 24.41 -4.13 -18.29
CA THR A 235 25.77 -4.56 -17.93
C THR A 235 25.76 -5.51 -16.73
N PRO A 236 26.87 -6.22 -16.43
CA PRO A 236 26.95 -7.04 -15.22
C PRO A 236 26.69 -6.23 -13.92
N GLU A 237 27.22 -5.01 -13.85
CA GLU A 237 27.06 -4.09 -12.71
C GLU A 237 25.61 -3.66 -12.57
N GLU A 238 24.95 -3.22 -13.65
CA GLU A 238 23.55 -2.84 -13.67
C GLU A 238 22.63 -4.00 -13.27
N ARG A 239 22.94 -5.24 -13.68
CA ARG A 239 22.19 -6.43 -13.23
C ARG A 239 22.37 -6.69 -11.75
N ALA A 240 23.55 -6.49 -11.21
CA ALA A 240 23.83 -6.63 -9.78
C ALA A 240 23.05 -5.56 -8.98
N GLU A 241 23.02 -4.32 -9.46
CA GLU A 241 22.24 -3.22 -8.87
C GLU A 241 20.74 -3.49 -8.95
N LEU A 242 20.21 -3.90 -10.09
CA LEU A 242 18.79 -4.28 -10.23
C LEU A 242 18.40 -5.33 -9.18
N LYS A 243 19.20 -6.39 -9.06
CA LYS A 243 18.95 -7.44 -8.05
C LYS A 243 19.01 -6.90 -6.62
N LYS A 244 19.98 -6.04 -6.31
CA LYS A 244 20.14 -5.39 -5.00
C LYS A 244 18.91 -4.55 -4.66
N TYR A 245 18.54 -3.62 -5.55
CA TYR A 245 17.48 -2.66 -5.27
C TYR A 245 16.08 -3.27 -5.32
N THR A 246 15.83 -4.27 -6.17
CA THR A 246 14.59 -5.06 -6.11
C THR A 246 14.45 -5.73 -4.73
N ARG A 247 15.51 -6.38 -4.23
CA ARG A 247 15.48 -7.01 -2.89
C ARG A 247 15.25 -5.98 -1.77
N LEU A 248 15.85 -4.79 -1.87
CA LEU A 248 15.66 -3.72 -0.89
C LEU A 248 14.25 -3.14 -0.94
N ALA A 249 13.71 -2.88 -2.11
CA ALA A 249 12.34 -2.42 -2.28
C ALA A 249 11.34 -3.43 -1.68
N ASP A 250 11.49 -4.71 -1.98
CA ASP A 250 10.66 -5.79 -1.43
C ASP A 250 10.76 -5.89 0.09
N ALA A 251 11.94 -5.65 0.67
CA ALA A 251 12.14 -5.69 2.11
C ALA A 251 11.53 -4.47 2.81
N PHE A 252 11.74 -3.27 2.26
CA PHE A 252 11.39 -2.02 2.93
C PHE A 252 9.93 -1.60 2.69
N THR A 253 9.28 -2.00 1.60
CA THR A 253 7.88 -1.68 1.32
C THR A 253 6.92 -2.14 2.43
N PRO A 254 6.97 -3.40 2.94
CA PRO A 254 6.13 -3.81 4.05
C PRO A 254 6.44 -3.06 5.35
N LEU A 255 7.70 -2.70 5.62
CA LEU A 255 8.05 -1.85 6.78
C LEU A 255 7.44 -0.46 6.64
N ALA A 256 7.62 0.19 5.48
CA ALA A 256 7.11 1.53 5.22
C ALA A 256 5.58 1.58 5.36
N LYS A 257 4.87 0.61 4.77
CA LYS A 257 3.41 0.51 4.88
C LYS A 257 2.96 0.20 6.29
N GLY A 258 3.52 -0.83 6.93
CA GLY A 258 3.12 -1.28 8.26
C GLY A 258 3.36 -0.22 9.32
N MET A 259 4.57 0.32 9.38
CA MET A 259 4.97 1.30 10.40
C MET A 259 4.22 2.63 10.24
N ASN A 260 4.20 3.20 9.03
CA ASN A 260 3.53 4.49 8.80
C ASN A 260 2.02 4.41 8.99
N SER A 261 1.36 3.30 8.61
CA SER A 261 -0.07 3.15 8.85
C SER A 261 -0.42 3.11 10.35
N GLU A 262 0.41 2.50 11.18
CA GLU A 262 0.23 2.52 12.64
C GLU A 262 0.56 3.90 13.23
N TYR A 263 1.61 4.58 12.77
CA TYR A 263 1.95 5.93 13.21
C TYR A 263 0.87 6.95 12.84
N ALA A 264 0.27 6.84 11.65
CA ALA A 264 -0.86 7.70 11.26
C ALA A 264 -2.05 7.54 12.21
N ASN A 265 -2.39 6.31 12.59
CA ASN A 265 -3.45 6.05 13.57
C ASN A 265 -3.12 6.65 14.94
N GLN A 266 -1.89 6.47 15.42
CA GLN A 266 -1.45 7.00 16.71
C GLN A 266 -1.40 8.53 16.71
N ASN A 267 -0.85 9.16 15.67
CA ASN A 267 -0.77 10.62 15.57
C ASN A 267 -2.17 11.24 15.44
N ALA A 268 -3.08 10.63 14.71
CA ALA A 268 -4.46 11.09 14.61
C ALA A 268 -5.21 10.98 15.96
N TYR A 269 -4.97 9.90 16.72
CA TYR A 269 -5.48 9.72 18.08
C TYR A 269 -4.91 10.81 19.03
N ASP A 270 -3.60 11.02 19.01
CA ASP A 270 -2.93 12.02 19.86
C ASP A 270 -3.40 13.44 19.53
N ALA A 271 -3.66 13.75 18.25
CA ALA A 271 -4.22 15.03 17.83
C ALA A 271 -5.60 15.32 18.47
N ILE A 272 -6.48 14.32 18.52
CA ILE A 272 -7.77 14.43 19.23
C ILE A 272 -7.51 14.69 20.73
N SER A 273 -6.57 13.97 21.33
CA SER A 273 -6.24 14.11 22.76
C SER A 273 -5.73 15.51 23.09
N VAL A 274 -4.87 16.10 22.24
CA VAL A 274 -4.38 17.49 22.40
C VAL A 274 -5.54 18.50 22.32
N HIS A 275 -6.52 18.27 21.44
CA HIS A 275 -7.69 19.14 21.32
C HIS A 275 -8.71 18.95 22.45
N GLY A 276 -8.66 17.83 23.16
CA GLY A 276 -9.66 17.47 24.16
C GLY A 276 -11.06 17.36 23.55
N GLY A 277 -12.08 17.91 24.22
CA GLY A 277 -13.46 17.88 23.73
C GLY A 277 -13.64 18.47 22.32
N SER A 278 -12.89 19.50 21.98
CA SER A 278 -12.90 20.09 20.62
C SER A 278 -12.48 19.10 19.54
N GLY A 279 -11.53 18.21 19.82
CA GLY A 279 -11.07 17.21 18.85
C GLY A 279 -12.11 16.12 18.53
N PHE A 280 -13.14 15.98 19.36
CA PHE A 280 -14.21 14.98 19.19
C PHE A 280 -15.39 15.47 18.35
N ILE A 281 -15.53 16.78 18.16
CA ILE A 281 -16.64 17.36 17.40
C ILE A 281 -16.30 17.56 15.93
N MET A 282 -17.34 17.55 15.08
CA MET A 282 -17.20 17.48 13.61
C MET A 282 -16.63 18.75 12.99
N GLU A 283 -16.68 19.89 13.68
CA GLU A 283 -16.17 21.18 13.25
C GLU A 283 -14.63 21.22 13.20
N TYR A 284 -13.95 20.35 13.94
CA TYR A 284 -12.49 20.20 13.93
C TYR A 284 -12.05 19.04 13.04
N LYS A 285 -10.93 19.21 12.34
CA LYS A 285 -10.44 18.20 11.39
C LYS A 285 -9.95 16.91 12.03
N CYS A 286 -9.53 16.95 13.30
CA CYS A 286 -8.89 15.82 13.99
C CYS A 286 -9.72 14.53 13.96
N GLN A 287 -11.04 14.64 14.20
CA GLN A 287 -11.94 13.48 14.16
C GLN A 287 -12.01 12.84 12.75
N ARG A 288 -11.93 13.65 11.68
CA ARG A 288 -11.88 13.13 10.30
C ARG A 288 -10.56 12.45 10.01
N LEU A 289 -9.44 13.06 10.38
CA LEU A 289 -8.13 12.43 10.22
C LEU A 289 -8.05 11.08 10.92
N TYR A 290 -8.59 10.97 12.13
CA TYR A 290 -8.65 9.71 12.88
C TYR A 290 -9.51 8.64 12.20
N ARG A 291 -10.70 9.01 11.71
CA ARG A 291 -11.58 8.10 10.98
C ARG A 291 -10.97 7.65 9.66
N ASP A 292 -10.35 8.54 8.93
CA ASP A 292 -9.71 8.26 7.64
C ASP A 292 -8.45 7.41 7.80
N ALA A 293 -7.63 7.66 8.84
CA ALA A 293 -6.41 6.91 9.12
C ALA A 293 -6.68 5.43 9.45
N ARG A 294 -7.86 5.11 10.03
CA ARG A 294 -8.10 3.76 10.54
C ARG A 294 -7.99 2.66 9.49
N ILE A 295 -8.34 2.95 8.25
CA ILE A 295 -8.27 1.97 7.16
C ILE A 295 -6.83 1.64 6.74
N PHE A 296 -5.86 2.53 6.97
CA PHE A 296 -4.49 2.38 6.47
C PHE A 296 -3.78 1.13 6.99
N SER A 297 -4.09 0.70 8.21
CA SER A 297 -3.56 -0.55 8.79
C SER A 297 -4.35 -1.81 8.40
N ILE A 298 -5.38 -1.68 7.56
CA ILE A 298 -6.27 -2.78 7.15
C ILE A 298 -6.11 -3.11 5.67
N TYR A 299 -6.37 -2.14 4.78
CA TYR A 299 -6.36 -2.39 3.32
C TYR A 299 -4.94 -2.51 2.75
N GLU A 300 -4.83 -2.97 1.51
CA GLU A 300 -3.55 -3.27 0.83
C GLU A 300 -2.63 -4.21 1.63
N GLY A 301 -3.26 -5.13 2.35
CA GLY A 301 -2.63 -6.03 3.31
C GLY A 301 -2.57 -5.43 4.71
N THR A 302 -3.15 -6.16 5.67
CA THR A 302 -3.17 -5.75 7.09
C THR A 302 -1.75 -5.58 7.65
N THR A 303 -1.62 -4.88 8.78
CA THR A 303 -0.34 -4.78 9.51
C THR A 303 0.26 -6.17 9.76
N GLN A 304 -0.55 -7.17 10.11
CA GLN A 304 -0.07 -8.55 10.28
C GLN A 304 0.54 -9.13 9.01
N LEU A 305 -0.04 -8.87 7.83
CA LEU A 305 0.53 -9.31 6.56
C LEU A 305 1.85 -8.60 6.23
N GLN A 306 2.00 -7.33 6.61
CA GLN A 306 3.28 -6.62 6.49
C GLN A 306 4.34 -7.23 7.39
N VAL A 307 3.99 -7.60 8.63
CA VAL A 307 4.89 -8.30 9.56
C VAL A 307 5.33 -9.65 8.98
N VAL A 308 4.39 -10.46 8.49
CA VAL A 308 4.70 -11.76 7.85
C VAL A 308 5.64 -11.59 6.65
N ALA A 309 5.40 -10.58 5.80
CA ALA A 309 6.27 -10.28 4.67
C ALA A 309 7.69 -9.85 5.13
N ALA A 310 7.78 -9.05 6.21
CA ALA A 310 9.05 -8.56 6.75
C ALA A 310 9.89 -9.65 7.43
N ILE A 311 9.27 -10.64 8.07
CA ILE A 311 9.98 -11.74 8.80
C ILE A 311 11.01 -12.42 7.90
N ARG A 312 10.70 -12.66 6.62
CA ARG A 312 11.63 -13.25 5.67
C ARG A 312 12.93 -12.46 5.56
N TYR A 313 12.86 -11.12 5.61
CA TYR A 313 14.01 -10.22 5.45
C TYR A 313 14.76 -10.01 6.78
N ILE A 314 14.10 -10.24 7.91
CA ILE A 314 14.75 -10.36 9.22
C ILE A 314 15.59 -11.63 9.24
N THR A 315 14.97 -12.77 8.96
CA THR A 315 15.62 -14.09 9.08
C THR A 315 16.74 -14.35 8.08
N ASN A 316 16.71 -13.71 6.90
CA ASN A 316 17.78 -13.82 5.90
C ASN A 316 18.87 -12.74 6.03
N GLY A 317 18.81 -11.89 7.07
CA GLY A 317 19.82 -10.88 7.39
C GLY A 317 19.78 -9.62 6.52
N THR A 318 18.75 -9.40 5.69
CA THR A 318 18.69 -8.22 4.81
C THR A 318 18.69 -6.91 5.60
N TYR A 319 17.83 -6.78 6.61
CA TYR A 319 17.80 -5.56 7.43
C TYR A 319 19.08 -5.38 8.25
N LEU A 320 19.63 -6.46 8.82
CA LEU A 320 20.88 -6.40 9.58
C LEU A 320 22.04 -5.88 8.74
N SER A 321 22.17 -6.38 7.51
CA SER A 321 23.21 -5.93 6.57
C SER A 321 23.10 -4.43 6.29
N ILE A 322 21.90 -3.93 6.02
CA ILE A 322 21.67 -2.49 5.73
C ILE A 322 21.94 -1.62 6.96
N ILE A 323 21.46 -2.04 8.14
CA ILE A 323 21.66 -1.26 9.36
C ILE A 323 23.15 -1.18 9.71
N LYS A 324 23.90 -2.27 9.53
CA LYS A 324 25.37 -2.29 9.69
C LYS A 324 26.03 -1.34 8.69
N GLU A 325 25.69 -1.41 7.40
CA GLU A 325 26.20 -0.47 6.36
C GLU A 325 25.90 0.98 6.72
N MET A 326 24.67 1.30 7.17
CA MET A 326 24.30 2.64 7.58
C MET A 326 25.02 3.10 8.86
N SER A 327 25.33 2.18 9.77
CA SER A 327 26.04 2.49 11.02
C SER A 327 27.49 2.91 10.79
N GLU A 328 28.11 2.51 9.69
CA GLU A 328 29.48 2.89 9.31
C GLU A 328 29.55 4.30 8.74
N GLN A 329 28.41 4.88 8.31
CA GLN A 329 28.39 6.22 7.73
C GLN A 329 28.63 7.30 8.82
N PRO A 330 29.33 8.39 8.51
CA PRO A 330 29.50 9.48 9.46
C PRO A 330 28.16 10.07 9.84
N GLY A 331 28.00 10.39 11.11
CA GLY A 331 26.79 11.04 11.67
C GLY A 331 27.13 12.29 12.46
N ALA A 332 26.11 13.02 12.89
CA ALA A 332 26.27 14.17 13.77
C ALA A 332 26.86 13.69 15.12
N PRO A 333 27.91 14.33 15.64
CA PRO A 333 28.59 13.89 16.88
C PRO A 333 27.65 13.74 18.08
N GLU A 334 26.65 14.60 18.20
CA GLU A 334 25.64 14.61 19.25
C GLU A 334 24.72 13.38 19.21
N LEU A 335 24.66 12.65 18.08
CA LEU A 335 23.87 11.43 17.89
C LEU A 335 24.68 10.16 18.04
N GLN A 336 26.00 10.24 18.33
CA GLN A 336 26.88 9.08 18.40
C GLN A 336 26.41 8.04 19.43
N ALA A 337 26.03 8.48 20.62
CA ALA A 337 25.52 7.57 21.67
C ALA A 337 24.23 6.84 21.24
N LEU A 338 23.34 7.49 20.47
CA LEU A 338 22.14 6.87 19.93
C LEU A 338 22.50 5.85 18.84
N LYS A 339 23.47 6.16 17.99
CA LYS A 339 23.99 5.26 16.96
C LYS A 339 24.62 4.01 17.58
N ASP A 340 25.46 4.15 18.59
CA ASP A 340 26.09 3.02 19.29
C ASP A 340 25.04 2.11 19.95
N ARG A 341 24.01 2.72 20.57
CA ARG A 341 22.88 1.98 21.14
C ARG A 341 22.09 1.22 20.06
N THR A 342 21.91 1.81 18.88
CA THR A 342 21.22 1.17 17.76
C THR A 342 22.00 -0.03 17.26
N VAL A 343 23.33 0.08 17.11
CA VAL A 343 24.22 -1.03 16.74
C VAL A 343 24.12 -2.18 17.75
N ALA A 344 24.20 -1.87 19.03
CA ALA A 344 24.07 -2.88 20.09
C ALA A 344 22.70 -3.62 20.09
N LEU A 345 21.62 -2.92 19.70
CA LEU A 345 20.30 -3.55 19.52
C LEU A 345 20.26 -4.47 18.29
N VAL A 346 20.95 -4.11 17.23
CA VAL A 346 21.08 -4.94 16.01
C VAL A 346 21.82 -6.23 16.30
N GLU A 347 22.91 -6.18 17.09
CA GLU A 347 23.66 -7.37 17.53
C GLU A 347 22.77 -8.31 18.35
N LYS A 348 22.01 -7.77 19.30
CA LYS A 348 21.03 -8.57 20.09
C LYS A 348 19.95 -9.21 19.21
N LEU A 349 19.48 -8.50 18.17
CA LEU A 349 18.53 -9.05 17.22
C LEU A 349 19.14 -10.20 16.42
N GLU A 350 20.42 -10.08 16.01
CA GLU A 350 21.14 -11.12 15.30
C GLU A 350 21.29 -12.40 16.16
N ASP A 351 21.64 -12.24 17.43
CA ASP A 351 21.73 -13.34 18.40
C ASP A 351 20.37 -14.03 18.58
N ALA A 352 19.30 -13.25 18.74
CA ALA A 352 17.94 -13.79 18.86
C ALA A 352 17.51 -14.57 17.60
N ILE A 353 17.82 -14.08 16.40
CA ILE A 353 17.53 -14.76 15.12
C ILE A 353 18.30 -16.10 15.06
N ASN A 354 19.57 -16.10 15.44
CA ASN A 354 20.41 -17.29 15.42
C ASN A 354 19.95 -18.35 16.45
N THR A 355 19.34 -17.93 17.54
CA THR A 355 18.76 -18.83 18.56
C THR A 355 17.47 -19.51 18.07
N VAL A 356 16.70 -18.87 17.18
CA VAL A 356 15.41 -19.39 16.67
C VAL A 356 15.59 -20.24 15.40
N LYS A 357 16.70 -20.11 14.68
CA LYS A 357 17.06 -20.96 13.55
C LYS A 357 17.57 -22.31 13.98
#